data_52c5519f258ea2a0664e4ce7765f5154
#
_entry.id   52c5519f258ea2a0664e4ce7765f5154
#
_cell.length_a   1.000
_cell.length_b   1.000
_cell.length_c   1.000
_cell.angle_alpha   90.00
_cell.angle_beta   90.00
_cell.angle_gamma   90.00
#
_symmetry.space_group_name_H-M   'P 1'
#
loop_
_entity.id
_entity.type
_entity.pdbx_description
1 polymer ?
#
loop_
_entity_poly.entity_id
_entity_poly.type
_entity_poly.pdbx_seq_one_letter_code
_entity_poly.pdbx_strand_id
1 'polypeptide(L)'
;MQSKVDAPCPQCLEDGALTMLAMSSEIPYFGEHTQITVICESCGWKHTDFIPSDGEKPGYSSLILDDPEKCSARVVRSSSCTIRIPELDLEVSPGGSSSGFVSNIEGVINRFEDAVGSIMRGNSDDEKVLDASVELLEELRKMKEGSSHFLIELLDPRGRSQIIHKDATIRELTENEEQTLDLGPEVPVFDVR
;
A
#
# COMPACT_ATOMS: atom_id res chain seq x y z
N MET A 1 -3.26 6.22 22.20
CA MET A 1 -3.58 5.15 23.16
C MET A 1 -2.55 4.04 23.00
N GLN A 2 -2.12 3.40 24.08
CA GLN A 2 -1.16 2.29 24.04
C GLN A 2 -1.69 1.14 24.89
N SER A 3 -1.61 -0.10 24.40
CA SER A 3 -2.05 -1.30 25.11
C SER A 3 -1.17 -2.49 24.74
N LYS A 4 -1.05 -3.46 25.66
CA LYS A 4 -0.45 -4.76 25.36
C LYS A 4 -1.45 -5.61 24.58
N VAL A 5 -0.91 -6.45 23.71
CA VAL A 5 -1.68 -7.36 22.88
C VAL A 5 -1.43 -8.79 23.36
N ASP A 6 -2.51 -9.50 23.67
CA ASP A 6 -2.47 -10.89 24.14
C ASP A 6 -2.50 -11.85 22.92
N ALA A 7 -1.40 -11.85 22.17
CA ALA A 7 -1.18 -12.74 21.04
C ALA A 7 0.31 -12.95 20.80
N PRO A 8 0.74 -14.09 20.24
CA PRO A 8 2.13 -14.30 19.87
C PRO A 8 2.53 -13.39 18.70
N CYS A 9 3.78 -12.98 18.67
CA CYS A 9 4.34 -12.23 17.54
C CYS A 9 4.35 -13.10 16.27
N PRO A 10 3.83 -12.63 15.12
CA PRO A 10 3.80 -13.42 13.89
C PRO A 10 5.21 -13.70 13.32
N GLN A 11 6.22 -12.95 13.73
CA GLN A 11 7.59 -13.10 13.26
C GLN A 11 8.46 -13.98 14.14
N CYS A 12 8.44 -13.76 15.47
CA CYS A 12 9.32 -14.50 16.40
C CYS A 12 8.56 -15.44 17.34
N LEU A 13 7.23 -15.48 17.25
CA LEU A 13 6.33 -16.32 18.05
C LEU A 13 6.38 -16.09 19.58
N GLU A 14 7.00 -15.01 20.04
CA GLU A 14 7.06 -14.64 21.44
C GLU A 14 5.70 -14.14 21.93
N ASP A 15 5.22 -14.73 23.04
CA ASP A 15 3.97 -14.33 23.68
C ASP A 15 4.16 -13.05 24.53
N GLY A 16 3.13 -12.19 24.55
CA GLY A 16 3.11 -10.97 25.38
C GLY A 16 4.10 -9.87 24.96
N ALA A 17 4.84 -10.08 23.86
CA ALA A 17 5.82 -9.13 23.35
C ALA A 17 5.21 -8.03 22.47
N LEU A 18 3.92 -8.12 22.13
CA LEU A 18 3.26 -7.17 21.25
C LEU A 18 2.69 -5.98 22.02
N THR A 19 2.97 -4.79 21.50
CA THR A 19 2.39 -3.53 21.98
C THR A 19 1.68 -2.84 20.81
N MET A 20 0.42 -2.49 21.02
CA MET A 20 -0.39 -1.72 20.07
C MET A 20 -0.38 -0.24 20.43
N LEU A 21 -0.15 0.59 19.46
CA LEU A 21 -0.28 2.04 19.49
C LEU A 21 -1.42 2.44 18.58
N ALA A 22 -2.41 3.16 19.10
CA ALA A 22 -3.51 3.73 18.30
C ALA A 22 -3.48 5.24 18.44
N MET A 23 -3.51 5.93 17.30
CA MET A 23 -3.50 7.38 17.21
C MET A 23 -4.52 7.84 16.17
N SER A 24 -5.49 8.65 16.59
CA SER A 24 -6.43 9.29 15.67
C SER A 24 -5.84 10.60 15.18
N SER A 25 -5.96 10.83 13.88
CA SER A 25 -5.54 12.05 13.21
C SER A 25 -6.39 12.28 11.95
N GLU A 26 -6.32 13.49 11.41
CA GLU A 26 -7.00 13.85 10.18
C GLU A 26 -5.98 13.88 9.03
N ILE A 27 -6.28 13.16 7.94
CA ILE A 27 -5.58 13.32 6.66
C ILE A 27 -6.44 14.26 5.80
N PRO A 28 -5.92 15.42 5.37
CA PRO A 28 -6.67 16.35 4.54
C PRO A 28 -7.30 15.65 3.32
N TYR A 29 -8.60 15.84 3.13
CA TYR A 29 -9.44 15.25 2.08
C TYR A 29 -9.68 13.73 2.15
N PHE A 30 -9.01 13.00 3.07
CA PHE A 30 -9.32 11.59 3.36
C PHE A 30 -10.25 11.46 4.57
N GLY A 31 -10.16 12.41 5.49
CA GLY A 31 -10.96 12.47 6.70
C GLY A 31 -10.22 11.98 7.95
N GLU A 32 -10.97 11.86 9.04
CA GLU A 32 -10.46 11.34 10.29
C GLU A 32 -10.21 9.82 10.18
N HIS A 33 -9.09 9.39 10.72
CA HIS A 33 -8.70 7.98 10.73
C HIS A 33 -7.95 7.63 11.99
N THR A 34 -7.97 6.36 12.34
CA THR A 34 -7.14 5.79 13.40
C THR A 34 -5.98 5.01 12.76
N GLN A 35 -4.77 5.48 12.97
CA GLN A 35 -3.56 4.72 12.68
C GLN A 35 -3.31 3.73 13.81
N ILE A 36 -3.29 2.45 13.48
CA ILE A 36 -2.92 1.38 14.41
C ILE A 36 -1.52 0.90 14.05
N THR A 37 -0.64 0.85 15.04
CA THR A 37 0.71 0.30 14.89
C THR A 37 0.93 -0.76 15.95
N VAL A 38 1.27 -1.99 15.55
CA VAL A 38 1.66 -3.08 16.43
C VAL A 38 3.16 -3.27 16.31
N ILE A 39 3.84 -3.33 17.46
CA ILE A 39 5.30 -3.48 17.54
C ILE A 39 5.61 -4.67 18.46
N CYS A 40 6.49 -5.55 18.03
CA CYS A 40 7.09 -6.57 18.88
C CYS A 40 8.32 -6.02 19.59
N GLU A 41 8.30 -6.01 20.92
CA GLU A 41 9.42 -5.52 21.75
C GLU A 41 10.64 -6.45 21.70
N SER A 42 10.43 -7.74 21.36
CA SER A 42 11.50 -8.75 21.31
C SER A 42 12.29 -8.73 20.01
N CYS A 43 11.62 -8.68 18.84
CA CYS A 43 12.29 -8.78 17.53
C CYS A 43 12.22 -7.51 16.70
N GLY A 44 11.48 -6.48 17.14
CA GLY A 44 11.31 -5.23 16.41
C GLY A 44 10.33 -5.32 15.24
N TRP A 45 9.64 -6.47 15.03
CA TRP A 45 8.60 -6.57 14.01
C TRP A 45 7.55 -5.47 14.21
N LYS A 46 7.15 -4.85 13.12
CA LYS A 46 6.21 -3.74 13.11
C LYS A 46 5.20 -3.90 11.99
N HIS A 47 3.92 -3.70 12.34
CA HIS A 47 2.82 -3.62 11.39
C HIS A 47 2.04 -2.33 11.62
N THR A 48 1.68 -1.63 10.55
CA THR A 48 0.87 -0.40 10.62
C THR A 48 -0.31 -0.52 9.68
N ASP A 49 -1.48 -0.06 10.11
CA ASP A 49 -2.66 0.05 9.26
C ASP A 49 -3.47 1.32 9.58
N PHE A 50 -4.38 1.69 8.67
CA PHE A 50 -5.22 2.87 8.76
C PHE A 50 -6.69 2.45 8.72
N ILE A 51 -7.48 2.93 9.69
CA ILE A 51 -8.92 2.66 9.77
C ILE A 51 -9.64 4.01 9.68
N PRO A 52 -10.38 4.28 8.60
CA PRO A 52 -11.20 5.49 8.49
C PRO A 52 -12.26 5.53 9.59
N SER A 53 -12.46 6.70 10.22
CA SER A 53 -13.45 6.88 11.29
C SER A 53 -14.88 7.01 10.76
N ASP A 54 -15.02 7.44 9.52
CA ASP A 54 -16.31 7.62 8.82
C ASP A 54 -16.79 6.37 8.08
N GLY A 55 -16.16 5.21 8.34
CA GLY A 55 -16.47 3.92 7.73
C GLY A 55 -15.55 3.57 6.56
N GLU A 56 -15.83 2.42 5.96
CA GLU A 56 -15.09 1.95 4.80
C GLU A 56 -15.33 2.86 3.60
N LYS A 57 -14.27 3.13 2.83
CA LYS A 57 -14.35 3.86 1.56
C LYS A 57 -14.70 2.88 0.44
N PRO A 58 -15.15 3.37 -0.74
CA PRO A 58 -15.15 2.54 -1.94
C PRO A 58 -13.80 1.89 -2.16
N GLY A 59 -13.80 0.59 -2.49
CA GLY A 59 -12.56 -0.21 -2.51
C GLY A 59 -11.66 0.05 -3.72
N TYR A 60 -12.11 0.78 -4.73
CA TYR A 60 -11.35 1.14 -5.92
C TYR A 60 -11.07 2.63 -5.97
N SER A 61 -9.81 2.98 -6.24
CA SER A 61 -9.41 4.35 -6.53
C SER A 61 -8.33 4.36 -7.60
N SER A 62 -8.46 5.21 -8.63
CA SER A 62 -7.45 5.30 -9.70
C SER A 62 -7.19 6.72 -10.14
N LEU A 63 -6.03 6.93 -10.78
CA LEU A 63 -5.63 8.21 -11.35
C LEU A 63 -4.82 7.98 -12.62
N ILE A 64 -5.16 8.71 -13.70
CA ILE A 64 -4.36 8.75 -14.92
C ILE A 64 -3.25 9.79 -14.72
N LEU A 65 -2.00 9.34 -14.90
CA LEU A 65 -0.79 10.17 -14.80
C LEU A 65 -0.41 10.65 -16.19
N ASP A 66 -0.93 11.79 -16.58
CA ASP A 66 -0.70 12.50 -17.85
C ASP A 66 -0.06 13.89 -17.65
N ASP A 67 0.26 14.21 -16.38
CA ASP A 67 0.85 15.47 -15.93
C ASP A 67 1.79 15.17 -14.75
N PRO A 68 3.04 15.68 -14.74
CA PRO A 68 3.98 15.46 -13.64
C PRO A 68 3.47 16.01 -12.29
N GLU A 69 2.60 17.02 -12.27
CA GLU A 69 2.02 17.55 -11.05
C GLU A 69 1.16 16.51 -10.31
N LYS A 70 0.55 15.56 -11.04
CA LYS A 70 -0.23 14.46 -10.46
C LYS A 70 0.61 13.49 -9.63
N CYS A 71 1.93 13.45 -9.82
CA CYS A 71 2.84 12.68 -8.97
C CYS A 71 2.84 13.15 -7.51
N SER A 72 2.41 14.40 -7.25
CA SER A 72 2.22 14.94 -5.90
C SER A 72 0.91 14.49 -5.23
N ALA A 73 -0.03 13.87 -5.98
CA ALA A 73 -1.29 13.40 -5.43
C ALA A 73 -1.06 12.45 -4.25
N ARG A 74 -1.76 12.72 -3.14
CA ARG A 74 -1.59 11.93 -1.92
C ARG A 74 -2.21 10.54 -2.05
N VAL A 75 -1.51 9.56 -1.53
CA VAL A 75 -1.94 8.17 -1.48
C VAL A 75 -2.02 7.73 -0.02
N VAL A 76 -3.19 7.27 0.39
CA VAL A 76 -3.39 6.49 1.61
C VAL A 76 -3.53 5.03 1.19
N ARG A 77 -2.65 4.17 1.66
CA ARG A 77 -2.67 2.73 1.37
C ARG A 77 -2.74 1.95 2.67
N SER A 78 -3.72 1.07 2.78
CA SER A 78 -3.84 0.10 3.87
C SER A 78 -2.99 -1.16 3.63
N SER A 79 -2.91 -2.02 4.62
CA SER A 79 -2.20 -3.30 4.52
C SER A 79 -2.87 -4.31 3.59
N SER A 80 -4.16 -4.13 3.25
CA SER A 80 -4.93 -5.00 2.35
C SER A 80 -4.97 -4.53 0.88
N CYS A 81 -4.37 -3.38 0.57
CA CYS A 81 -4.47 -2.77 -0.74
C CYS A 81 -3.48 -3.37 -1.74
N THR A 82 -4.00 -3.78 -2.89
CA THR A 82 -3.23 -4.08 -4.11
C THR A 82 -3.04 -2.81 -4.92
N ILE A 83 -1.85 -2.60 -5.48
CA ILE A 83 -1.54 -1.48 -6.38
C ILE A 83 -1.22 -2.05 -7.75
N ARG A 84 -1.84 -1.50 -8.80
CA ARG A 84 -1.61 -1.89 -10.20
C ARG A 84 -1.19 -0.72 -11.07
N ILE A 85 -0.36 -1.02 -12.07
CA ILE A 85 -0.05 -0.16 -13.22
C ILE A 85 -0.27 -1.05 -14.46
N PRO A 86 -1.50 -1.08 -15.01
CA PRO A 86 -1.88 -2.05 -16.04
C PRO A 86 -1.03 -1.98 -17.30
N GLU A 87 -0.62 -0.78 -17.74
CA GLU A 87 0.16 -0.58 -18.96
C GLU A 87 1.57 -1.20 -18.86
N LEU A 88 2.05 -1.45 -17.63
CA LEU A 88 3.36 -2.05 -17.39
C LEU A 88 3.25 -3.50 -16.89
N ASP A 89 2.03 -4.06 -16.82
CA ASP A 89 1.77 -5.37 -16.22
C ASP A 89 2.37 -5.49 -14.80
N LEU A 90 2.35 -4.38 -14.06
CA LEU A 90 2.86 -4.32 -12.69
C LEU A 90 1.74 -4.44 -11.68
N GLU A 91 1.94 -5.33 -10.72
CA GLU A 91 1.07 -5.50 -9.57
C GLU A 91 1.89 -5.73 -8.30
N VAL A 92 1.49 -5.06 -7.22
CA VAL A 92 1.97 -5.35 -5.86
C VAL A 92 0.77 -5.72 -5.00
N SER A 93 0.61 -7.01 -4.77
CA SER A 93 -0.39 -7.57 -3.86
C SER A 93 0.08 -7.52 -2.40
N PRO A 94 -0.84 -7.47 -1.42
CA PRO A 94 -0.49 -7.49 -0.02
C PRO A 94 0.06 -8.86 0.38
N GLY A 95 1.30 -8.91 0.82
CA GLY A 95 1.91 -10.10 1.44
C GLY A 95 1.69 -10.13 2.96
N GLY A 96 2.11 -11.21 3.62
CA GLY A 96 1.96 -11.39 5.08
C GLY A 96 2.66 -10.32 5.95
N SER A 97 3.60 -9.57 5.39
CA SER A 97 4.27 -8.44 6.05
C SER A 97 3.81 -7.08 5.50
N SER A 98 2.73 -7.05 4.72
CA SER A 98 2.21 -5.80 4.16
C SER A 98 1.81 -4.83 5.26
N SER A 99 2.20 -3.57 5.11
CA SER A 99 1.92 -2.50 6.08
C SER A 99 1.36 -1.29 5.36
N GLY A 100 0.39 -0.64 6.00
CA GLY A 100 -0.18 0.60 5.49
C GLY A 100 0.81 1.76 5.54
N PHE A 101 0.64 2.72 4.66
CA PHE A 101 1.42 3.96 4.62
C PHE A 101 0.63 5.12 4.01
N VAL A 102 1.06 6.33 4.33
CA VAL A 102 0.65 7.57 3.65
C VAL A 102 1.85 8.10 2.87
N SER A 103 1.65 8.38 1.59
CA SER A 103 2.68 8.85 0.67
C SER A 103 2.05 9.77 -0.40
N ASN A 104 2.73 9.93 -1.52
CA ASN A 104 2.21 10.45 -2.79
C ASN A 104 2.47 9.45 -3.91
N ILE A 105 1.97 9.74 -5.11
CA ILE A 105 2.15 8.87 -6.29
C ILE A 105 3.64 8.66 -6.59
N GLU A 106 4.47 9.72 -6.53
CA GLU A 106 5.91 9.60 -6.73
C GLU A 106 6.55 8.60 -5.76
N GLY A 107 6.18 8.67 -4.48
CA GLY A 107 6.66 7.73 -3.46
C GLY A 107 6.17 6.29 -3.69
N VAL A 108 5.01 6.10 -4.33
CA VAL A 108 4.55 4.78 -4.78
C VAL A 108 5.41 4.28 -5.94
N ILE A 109 5.66 5.11 -6.95
CA ILE A 109 6.52 4.76 -8.10
C ILE A 109 7.94 4.40 -7.62
N ASN A 110 8.51 5.19 -6.70
CA ASN A 110 9.83 4.90 -6.13
C ASN A 110 9.90 3.52 -5.46
N ARG A 111 8.82 3.06 -4.83
CA ARG A 111 8.74 1.70 -4.26
C ARG A 111 8.77 0.61 -5.34
N PHE A 112 8.16 0.84 -6.49
CA PHE A 112 8.28 -0.05 -7.65
C PHE A 112 9.72 -0.06 -8.17
N GLU A 113 10.37 1.09 -8.31
CA GLU A 113 11.78 1.20 -8.71
C GLU A 113 12.71 0.43 -7.75
N ASP A 114 12.49 0.56 -6.43
CA ASP A 114 13.24 -0.17 -5.40
C ASP A 114 13.05 -1.69 -5.51
N ALA A 115 11.81 -2.14 -5.80
CA ALA A 115 11.51 -3.56 -6.01
C ALA A 115 12.22 -4.10 -7.26
N VAL A 116 12.14 -3.39 -8.39
CA VAL A 116 12.85 -3.73 -9.63
C VAL A 116 14.36 -3.77 -9.40
N GLY A 117 14.92 -2.77 -8.71
CA GLY A 117 16.33 -2.74 -8.34
C GLY A 117 16.75 -3.92 -7.46
N SER A 118 15.83 -4.42 -6.62
CA SER A 118 16.08 -5.62 -5.80
C SER A 118 16.08 -6.90 -6.65
N ILE A 119 15.18 -6.99 -7.64
CA ILE A 119 15.16 -8.09 -8.63
C ILE A 119 16.46 -8.13 -9.43
N MET A 120 16.93 -6.98 -9.93
CA MET A 120 18.20 -6.88 -10.66
C MET A 120 19.39 -7.38 -9.83
N ARG A 121 19.47 -6.98 -8.56
CA ARG A 121 20.55 -7.43 -7.67
C ARG A 121 20.51 -8.94 -7.40
N GLY A 122 19.32 -9.52 -7.31
CA GLY A 122 19.12 -10.94 -7.09
C GLY A 122 19.36 -11.81 -8.34
N ASN A 123 19.38 -11.21 -9.56
CA ASN A 123 19.49 -11.89 -10.84
C ASN A 123 20.60 -11.28 -11.71
N SER A 124 21.73 -10.92 -11.09
CA SER A 124 22.85 -10.23 -11.76
C SER A 124 23.45 -10.96 -12.96
N ASP A 125 23.24 -12.27 -13.06
CA ASP A 125 23.79 -13.15 -14.10
C ASP A 125 22.77 -13.47 -15.21
N ASP A 126 21.53 -12.97 -15.10
CA ASP A 126 20.48 -13.17 -16.11
C ASP A 126 20.26 -11.90 -16.93
N GLU A 127 20.88 -11.84 -18.13
CA GLU A 127 20.80 -10.71 -19.05
C GLU A 127 19.35 -10.36 -19.41
N LYS A 128 18.45 -11.34 -19.56
CA LYS A 128 17.04 -11.08 -19.92
C LYS A 128 16.30 -10.37 -18.81
N VAL A 129 16.53 -10.77 -17.55
CA VAL A 129 15.95 -10.11 -16.39
C VAL A 129 16.49 -8.69 -16.25
N LEU A 130 17.79 -8.51 -16.49
CA LEU A 130 18.42 -7.18 -16.44
C LEU A 130 17.87 -6.25 -17.51
N ASP A 131 17.78 -6.71 -18.76
CA ASP A 131 17.25 -5.90 -19.88
C ASP A 131 15.79 -5.50 -19.62
N ALA A 132 14.93 -6.46 -19.26
CA ALA A 132 13.53 -6.18 -18.93
C ALA A 132 13.39 -5.20 -17.74
N SER A 133 14.26 -5.33 -16.74
CA SER A 133 14.27 -4.43 -15.58
C SER A 133 14.68 -3.01 -15.96
N VAL A 134 15.66 -2.86 -16.86
CA VAL A 134 16.10 -1.54 -17.36
C VAL A 134 14.98 -0.87 -18.15
N GLU A 135 14.29 -1.60 -19.04
CA GLU A 135 13.14 -1.08 -19.78
C GLU A 135 12.03 -0.63 -18.84
N LEU A 136 11.73 -1.43 -17.82
CA LEU A 136 10.70 -1.10 -16.84
C LEU A 136 11.06 0.15 -16.01
N LEU A 137 12.30 0.30 -15.57
CA LEU A 137 12.75 1.51 -14.87
C LEU A 137 12.64 2.76 -15.75
N GLU A 138 12.89 2.63 -17.05
CA GLU A 138 12.72 3.74 -18.00
C GLU A 138 11.24 4.14 -18.14
N GLU A 139 10.30 3.17 -18.18
CA GLU A 139 8.86 3.47 -18.22
C GLU A 139 8.38 4.12 -16.90
N LEU A 140 8.84 3.62 -15.74
CA LEU A 140 8.53 4.24 -14.45
C LEU A 140 9.05 5.69 -14.37
N ARG A 141 10.22 5.98 -14.96
CA ARG A 141 10.73 7.35 -15.08
C ARG A 141 9.84 8.23 -15.95
N LYS A 142 9.41 7.75 -17.14
CA LYS A 142 8.47 8.47 -18.01
C LYS A 142 7.14 8.75 -17.31
N MET A 143 6.68 7.82 -16.48
CA MET A 143 5.47 7.99 -15.67
C MET A 143 5.62 9.20 -14.72
N LYS A 144 6.75 9.35 -14.05
CA LYS A 144 7.03 10.51 -13.17
C LYS A 144 7.13 11.83 -13.94
N GLU A 145 7.58 11.79 -15.19
CA GLU A 145 7.70 12.96 -16.06
C GLU A 145 6.37 13.37 -16.72
N GLY A 146 5.30 12.57 -16.54
CA GLY A 146 4.01 12.80 -17.21
C GLY A 146 4.08 12.75 -18.73
N SER A 147 5.10 12.07 -19.28
CA SER A 147 5.35 12.00 -20.73
C SER A 147 4.52 10.94 -21.44
N SER A 148 3.73 10.17 -20.70
CA SER A 148 2.84 9.12 -21.18
C SER A 148 1.60 9.02 -20.28
N HIS A 149 0.53 8.39 -20.79
CA HIS A 149 -0.71 8.20 -20.02
C HIS A 149 -0.63 6.84 -19.32
N PHE A 150 -0.30 6.85 -18.04
CA PHE A 150 -0.30 5.65 -17.20
C PHE A 150 -1.45 5.69 -16.21
N LEU A 151 -2.12 4.58 -16.03
CA LEU A 151 -3.12 4.41 -14.98
C LEU A 151 -2.46 3.81 -13.74
N ILE A 152 -2.66 4.44 -12.59
CA ILE A 152 -2.38 3.82 -11.30
C ILE A 152 -3.68 3.49 -10.60
N GLU A 153 -3.80 2.26 -10.11
CA GLU A 153 -4.99 1.75 -9.45
C GLU A 153 -4.66 1.28 -8.03
N LEU A 154 -5.55 1.59 -7.11
CA LEU A 154 -5.61 1.03 -5.76
C LEU A 154 -6.86 0.18 -5.67
N LEU A 155 -6.71 -1.09 -5.32
CA LEU A 155 -7.81 -2.03 -5.10
C LEU A 155 -7.70 -2.54 -3.66
N ASP A 156 -8.65 -2.15 -2.82
CA ASP A 156 -8.63 -2.47 -1.39
C ASP A 156 -9.95 -3.10 -0.95
N PRO A 157 -9.99 -4.42 -0.76
CA PRO A 157 -11.22 -5.12 -0.37
C PRO A 157 -11.74 -4.71 1.01
N ARG A 158 -10.94 -4.01 1.81
CA ARG A 158 -11.37 -3.45 3.10
C ARG A 158 -11.75 -1.97 3.03
N GLY A 159 -11.68 -1.36 1.85
CA GLY A 159 -12.09 0.03 1.64
C GLY A 159 -11.37 1.05 2.53
N ARG A 160 -10.06 0.90 2.72
CA ARG A 160 -9.24 1.75 3.61
C ARG A 160 -8.18 2.54 2.86
N SER A 161 -8.18 2.46 1.54
CA SER A 161 -7.17 3.06 0.67
C SER A 161 -7.79 4.03 -0.32
N GLN A 162 -7.06 5.10 -0.66
CA GLN A 162 -7.55 6.09 -1.62
C GLN A 162 -6.41 6.93 -2.20
N ILE A 163 -6.55 7.32 -3.48
CA ILE A 163 -5.79 8.40 -4.11
C ILE A 163 -6.57 9.70 -3.92
N ILE A 164 -5.96 10.69 -3.30
CA ILE A 164 -6.59 11.97 -3.00
C ILE A 164 -6.17 12.98 -4.07
N HIS A 165 -7.01 13.11 -5.09
CA HIS A 165 -6.87 14.06 -6.18
C HIS A 165 -8.23 14.36 -6.81
N LYS A 166 -8.43 15.58 -7.32
CA LYS A 166 -9.71 16.01 -7.94
C LYS A 166 -10.11 15.16 -9.16
N ASP A 167 -9.13 14.65 -9.90
CA ASP A 167 -9.31 13.84 -11.11
C ASP A 167 -9.26 12.33 -10.81
N ALA A 168 -9.18 11.93 -9.54
CA ALA A 168 -9.20 10.52 -9.18
C ALA A 168 -10.60 9.93 -9.39
N THR A 169 -10.65 8.73 -9.98
CA THR A 169 -11.87 7.94 -10.06
C THR A 169 -12.00 7.10 -8.80
N ILE A 170 -13.17 7.13 -8.18
CA ILE A 170 -13.47 6.37 -6.97
C ILE A 170 -14.77 5.59 -7.22
N ARG A 171 -14.77 4.29 -6.95
CA ARG A 171 -15.95 3.42 -7.08
C ARG A 171 -15.82 2.20 -6.16
N GLU A 172 -16.93 1.50 -5.99
CA GLU A 172 -16.91 0.15 -5.40
C GLU A 172 -16.10 -0.82 -6.27
N LEU A 173 -15.54 -1.85 -5.64
CA LEU A 173 -14.97 -2.99 -6.36
C LEU A 173 -16.09 -3.75 -7.08
N THR A 174 -15.78 -4.33 -8.21
CA THR A 174 -16.66 -5.30 -8.85
C THR A 174 -16.53 -6.65 -8.17
N GLU A 175 -17.56 -7.51 -8.27
CA GLU A 175 -17.51 -8.87 -7.70
C GLU A 175 -16.30 -9.68 -8.19
N ASN A 176 -15.89 -9.49 -9.45
CA ASN A 176 -14.72 -10.18 -10.01
C ASN A 176 -13.41 -9.65 -9.42
N GLU A 177 -13.30 -8.34 -9.18
CA GLU A 177 -12.13 -7.73 -8.52
C GLU A 177 -12.04 -8.25 -7.07
N GLU A 178 -13.13 -8.25 -6.31
CA GLU A 178 -13.15 -8.73 -4.93
C GLU A 178 -12.71 -10.20 -4.81
N GLN A 179 -13.14 -11.06 -5.74
CA GLN A 179 -12.81 -12.49 -5.73
C GLN A 179 -11.34 -12.78 -6.07
N THR A 180 -10.66 -11.87 -6.75
CA THR A 180 -9.27 -12.05 -7.19
C THR A 180 -8.24 -11.39 -6.29
N LEU A 181 -8.67 -10.53 -5.35
CA LEU A 181 -7.79 -9.78 -4.48
C LEU A 181 -7.42 -10.57 -3.22
N ASP A 182 -6.15 -10.49 -2.83
CA ASP A 182 -5.70 -10.95 -1.54
C ASP A 182 -6.17 -10.00 -0.42
N LEU A 183 -6.70 -10.56 0.66
CA LEU A 183 -7.15 -9.77 1.81
C LEU A 183 -6.01 -9.18 2.65
N GLY A 184 -4.77 -9.60 2.38
CA GLY A 184 -3.61 -9.21 3.16
C GLY A 184 -3.63 -9.78 4.59
N PRO A 185 -2.72 -9.30 5.47
CA PRO A 185 -2.68 -9.76 6.85
C PRO A 185 -3.95 -9.34 7.59
N GLU A 186 -4.51 -10.26 8.37
CA GLU A 186 -5.55 -9.89 9.33
C GLU A 186 -4.93 -9.00 10.42
N VAL A 187 -5.42 -7.77 10.53
CA VAL A 187 -5.14 -6.97 11.72
C VAL A 187 -5.90 -7.62 12.87
N PRO A 188 -5.22 -8.09 13.92
CA PRO A 188 -5.92 -8.65 15.06
C PRO A 188 -6.92 -7.61 15.58
N VAL A 189 -8.21 -7.92 15.51
CA VAL A 189 -9.25 -7.08 16.14
C VAL A 189 -9.16 -7.37 17.63
N PHE A 190 -8.62 -6.42 18.38
CA PHE A 190 -8.53 -6.54 19.82
C PHE A 190 -9.75 -5.86 20.45
N ASP A 191 -10.54 -6.63 21.20
CA ASP A 191 -11.51 -6.06 22.13
C ASP A 191 -10.74 -5.27 23.20
N VAL A 192 -10.78 -3.96 23.10
CA VAL A 192 -10.29 -3.05 24.13
C VAL A 192 -11.32 -3.07 25.26
N ARG A 193 -11.08 -3.90 26.28
CA ARG A 193 -11.83 -3.88 27.54
C ARG A 193 -11.32 -2.79 28.46
#